data_d8f40b53cb964f951db7566781892857
#
_entry.id   d8f40b53cb964f951db7566781892857
#
_cell.length_a   1.000
_cell.length_b   1.000
_cell.length_c   1.000
_cell.angle_alpha   90.00
_cell.angle_beta   90.00
_cell.angle_gamma   90.00
#
_symmetry.space_group_name_H-M   'P 1'
#
loop_
_entity.id
_entity.type
_entity.pdbx_description
1 polymer ?
#
loop_
_entity_poly.entity_id
_entity_poly.type
_entity_poly.pdbx_seq_one_letter_code
_entity_poly.pdbx_strand_id
1 'polypeptide(L)'
;ARDMAAVPDASVALVVTSPPYFAGKEYETALGEGHVPGDYLDYLATLRDVLAECVRTLEPGGRIAVNVANLGRRPYRSLAADVTTILQDDLRMLLRGEVIWQKQRGASGSCAWGSYQSPANPVLRDTTERVIIASKGRFDRVGRGSVGPGEPGVATIPGDEFMEATLDVWEIPAESATRVGHPAPFPVALVERCIQLFTYDGDVVLDPFMGSGTTAVAAVNTGRHYVGYDTDPEYVRQARERVVTMVPEARRDRRTLKEMARTLLDDAGYTDVEESVRIAPGVTVGFRATSPDGHVRLFELGGTHTPARPGLSRIDALWRVVAKAAVAQQVAPDVDFVVLTAGTVRGGPLATVVGAGRPIAAVVDMTRVDADI
;
A
#
# COMPACT_ATOMS: atom_id res chain seq x y z
N ALA A 1 20.92 4.94 12.82
CA ALA A 1 19.59 5.04 13.43
C ALA A 1 19.53 4.66 14.94
N ARG A 2 20.65 4.22 15.56
CA ARG A 2 20.70 4.03 17.03
C ARG A 2 20.64 5.33 17.83
N ASP A 3 20.89 6.46 17.17
CA ASP A 3 20.75 7.80 17.70
C ASP A 3 19.97 8.63 16.68
N MET A 4 18.79 9.04 17.06
CA MET A 4 17.90 9.91 16.27
C MET A 4 17.64 11.24 17.01
N ALA A 5 18.65 11.81 17.67
CA ALA A 5 18.52 13.05 18.46
C ALA A 5 17.95 14.23 17.66
N ALA A 6 18.12 14.21 16.32
CA ALA A 6 17.52 15.21 15.43
C ALA A 6 15.98 15.09 15.30
N VAL A 7 15.39 13.97 15.71
CA VAL A 7 13.94 13.75 15.68
C VAL A 7 13.40 13.95 17.10
N PRO A 8 12.52 14.94 17.33
CA PRO A 8 11.97 15.19 18.64
C PRO A 8 11.17 14.01 19.20
N ASP A 9 11.09 13.91 20.53
CA ASP A 9 10.22 12.94 21.19
C ASP A 9 8.75 13.17 20.80
N ALA A 10 8.01 12.09 20.65
CA ALA A 10 6.58 12.13 20.40
C ALA A 10 6.16 13.02 19.20
N SER A 11 6.96 13.02 18.12
CA SER A 11 6.74 13.83 16.92
C SER A 11 6.38 13.01 15.67
N VAL A 12 6.47 11.68 15.73
CA VAL A 12 6.24 10.76 14.62
C VAL A 12 4.92 10.03 14.81
N ALA A 13 4.10 10.02 13.78
CA ALA A 13 2.81 9.33 13.78
C ALA A 13 2.92 7.83 13.50
N LEU A 14 3.82 7.48 12.59
CA LEU A 14 4.00 6.11 12.11
C LEU A 14 5.47 5.84 11.79
N VAL A 15 5.96 4.70 12.27
CA VAL A 15 7.19 4.09 11.76
C VAL A 15 6.80 2.97 10.81
N VAL A 16 7.30 2.99 9.57
CA VAL A 16 7.18 1.88 8.61
C VAL A 16 8.57 1.51 8.14
N THR A 17 8.95 0.25 8.32
CA THR A 17 10.32 -0.16 8.01
C THR A 17 10.40 -1.64 7.64
N SER A 18 11.45 -1.99 6.90
CA SER A 18 11.90 -3.35 6.67
C SER A 18 13.39 -3.40 7.02
N PRO A 19 13.76 -3.90 8.20
CA PRO A 19 15.15 -3.96 8.61
C PRO A 19 15.96 -4.88 7.70
N PRO A 20 17.29 -4.70 7.59
CA PRO A 20 18.12 -5.63 6.83
C PRO A 20 17.99 -7.04 7.44
N TYR A 21 17.75 -8.04 6.58
CA TYR A 21 17.61 -9.42 7.04
C TYR A 21 18.98 -10.04 7.30
N PHE A 22 19.11 -10.68 8.44
CA PHE A 22 20.30 -11.44 8.78
C PHE A 22 20.26 -12.77 8.02
N ALA A 23 20.96 -12.86 6.90
CA ALA A 23 20.99 -14.03 6.03
C ALA A 23 22.44 -14.41 5.67
N GLY A 24 22.80 -15.69 5.76
CA GLY A 24 24.09 -16.19 5.36
C GLY A 24 24.28 -17.68 5.62
N LYS A 25 25.19 -18.31 4.87
CA LYS A 25 25.47 -19.75 4.99
C LYS A 25 25.99 -20.14 6.38
N GLU A 26 26.80 -19.31 6.99
CA GLU A 26 27.36 -19.52 8.33
C GLU A 26 26.26 -19.58 9.40
N TYR A 27 25.28 -18.67 9.30
CA TYR A 27 24.11 -18.65 10.16
C TYR A 27 23.27 -19.94 10.04
N GLU A 28 23.01 -20.40 8.81
CA GLU A 28 22.24 -21.63 8.57
C GLU A 28 22.98 -22.86 9.10
N THR A 29 24.31 -22.89 9.02
CA THR A 29 25.17 -23.96 9.55
C THR A 29 25.08 -24.01 11.08
N ALA A 30 25.26 -22.88 11.76
CA ALA A 30 25.22 -22.79 13.21
C ALA A 30 23.85 -23.20 13.78
N LEU A 31 22.76 -22.80 13.16
CA LEU A 31 21.42 -23.25 13.53
C LEU A 31 21.24 -24.77 13.30
N GLY A 32 21.85 -25.34 12.24
CA GLY A 32 21.85 -26.76 11.95
C GLY A 32 22.58 -27.60 13.06
N GLU A 33 23.53 -27.00 13.73
CA GLU A 33 24.26 -27.55 14.87
C GLU A 33 23.51 -27.40 16.22
N GLY A 34 22.33 -26.75 16.20
CA GLY A 34 21.43 -26.65 17.35
C GLY A 34 21.67 -25.44 18.27
N HIS A 35 22.44 -24.43 17.82
CA HIS A 35 22.65 -23.19 18.59
C HIS A 35 22.37 -21.93 17.78
N VAL A 36 22.06 -20.85 18.49
CA VAL A 36 21.86 -19.49 17.86
C VAL A 36 23.23 -18.81 17.85
N PRO A 37 23.73 -18.37 16.68
CA PRO A 37 25.01 -17.67 16.60
C PRO A 37 25.01 -16.37 17.42
N GLY A 38 26.16 -16.04 18.03
CA GLY A 38 26.32 -14.82 18.82
C GLY A 38 26.10 -13.56 18.01
N ASP A 39 26.54 -13.53 16.76
CA ASP A 39 26.34 -12.43 15.81
C ASP A 39 24.86 -12.16 15.47
N TYR A 40 24.01 -13.22 15.49
CA TYR A 40 22.57 -13.03 15.37
C TYR A 40 21.96 -12.38 16.62
N LEU A 41 22.43 -12.71 17.80
CA LEU A 41 21.99 -12.04 19.04
C LEU A 41 22.44 -10.57 19.05
N ASP A 42 23.62 -10.25 18.53
CA ASP A 42 24.11 -8.89 18.36
C ASP A 42 23.27 -8.11 17.32
N TYR A 43 22.85 -8.79 16.26
CA TYR A 43 21.89 -8.21 15.30
C TYR A 43 20.55 -7.89 15.98
N LEU A 44 19.97 -8.81 16.77
CA LEU A 44 18.73 -8.55 17.52
C LEU A 44 18.88 -7.41 18.51
N ALA A 45 20.02 -7.34 19.22
CA ALA A 45 20.32 -6.24 20.14
C ALA A 45 20.38 -4.89 19.39
N THR A 46 21.05 -4.87 18.23
CA THR A 46 21.09 -3.68 17.36
C THR A 46 19.70 -3.28 16.88
N LEU A 47 18.88 -4.24 16.46
CA LEU A 47 17.52 -4.00 16.03
C LEU A 47 16.67 -3.44 17.16
N ARG A 48 16.79 -4.00 18.38
CA ARG A 48 16.12 -3.49 19.57
C ARG A 48 16.51 -2.05 19.87
N ASP A 49 17.78 -1.69 19.79
CA ASP A 49 18.24 -0.32 20.06
C ASP A 49 17.67 0.68 19.06
N VAL A 50 17.64 0.33 17.77
CA VAL A 50 17.01 1.16 16.72
C VAL A 50 15.51 1.30 16.95
N LEU A 51 14.81 0.19 17.25
CA LEU A 51 13.38 0.21 17.53
C LEU A 51 13.04 0.99 18.81
N ALA A 52 13.93 0.97 19.82
CA ALA A 52 13.76 1.80 21.02
C ALA A 52 13.77 3.31 20.69
N GLU A 53 14.68 3.75 19.82
CA GLU A 53 14.68 5.13 19.31
C GLU A 53 13.42 5.46 18.50
N CYS A 54 12.95 4.51 17.67
CA CYS A 54 11.64 4.67 17.01
C CYS A 54 10.51 4.85 18.02
N VAL A 55 10.47 4.05 19.08
CA VAL A 55 9.46 4.19 20.14
C VAL A 55 9.57 5.52 20.87
N ARG A 56 10.78 6.05 21.12
CA ARG A 56 10.97 7.39 21.71
C ARG A 56 10.30 8.45 20.84
N THR A 57 10.55 8.42 19.52
CA THR A 57 10.05 9.41 18.56
C THR A 57 8.56 9.31 18.29
N LEU A 58 7.96 8.13 18.42
CA LEU A 58 6.52 7.94 18.24
C LEU A 58 5.70 8.72 19.26
N GLU A 59 4.64 9.36 18.82
CA GLU A 59 3.64 9.96 19.70
C GLU A 59 2.81 8.89 20.46
N PRO A 60 2.13 9.25 21.57
CA PRO A 60 1.22 8.33 22.25
C PRO A 60 0.09 7.86 21.31
N GLY A 61 -0.04 6.53 21.14
CA GLY A 61 -0.94 5.93 20.16
C GLY A 61 -0.40 5.88 18.73
N GLY A 62 0.79 6.45 18.48
CA GLY A 62 1.52 6.26 17.22
C GLY A 62 1.86 4.79 16.98
N ARG A 63 2.00 4.38 15.73
CA ARG A 63 2.17 2.98 15.35
C ARG A 63 3.54 2.70 14.78
N ILE A 64 3.95 1.45 14.94
CA ILE A 64 5.09 0.88 14.21
C ILE A 64 4.59 -0.29 13.37
N ALA A 65 5.02 -0.35 12.11
CA ALA A 65 4.78 -1.44 11.17
C ALA A 65 6.14 -1.96 10.69
N VAL A 66 6.53 -3.15 11.12
CA VAL A 66 7.81 -3.77 10.79
C VAL A 66 7.58 -4.94 9.85
N ASN A 67 8.03 -4.80 8.60
CA ASN A 67 7.98 -5.86 7.61
C ASN A 67 9.22 -6.75 7.70
N VAL A 68 9.04 -8.05 7.89
CA VAL A 68 10.12 -9.03 7.93
C VAL A 68 9.80 -10.31 7.18
N ALA A 69 10.82 -10.86 6.52
CA ALA A 69 10.83 -12.25 6.07
C ALA A 69 11.45 -13.13 7.16
N ASN A 70 10.92 -14.33 7.35
CA ASN A 70 11.55 -15.32 8.21
C ASN A 70 12.81 -15.90 7.54
N LEU A 71 13.74 -16.36 8.35
CA LEU A 71 15.09 -16.71 7.93
C LEU A 71 15.27 -18.22 7.75
N GLY A 72 16.04 -18.59 6.75
CA GLY A 72 16.48 -19.96 6.52
C GLY A 72 15.34 -20.94 6.20
N ARG A 73 15.71 -22.15 5.84
CA ARG A 73 14.76 -23.25 5.58
C ARG A 73 15.20 -24.55 6.24
N ARG A 74 16.48 -24.60 6.60
CA ARG A 74 17.12 -25.79 7.21
C ARG A 74 18.26 -25.36 8.14
N PRO A 75 17.98 -25.05 9.38
CA PRO A 75 16.69 -24.88 10.04
C PRO A 75 16.00 -23.54 9.72
N TYR A 76 14.70 -23.50 10.03
CA TYR A 76 13.89 -22.28 9.92
C TYR A 76 14.00 -21.45 11.21
N ARG A 77 14.17 -20.14 11.07
CA ARG A 77 14.10 -19.19 12.17
C ARG A 77 13.02 -18.14 11.93
N SER A 78 12.13 -17.96 12.88
CA SER A 78 11.07 -16.96 12.80
C SER A 78 11.59 -15.59 13.29
N LEU A 79 12.13 -14.79 12.38
CA LEU A 79 12.48 -13.39 12.68
C LEU A 79 11.25 -12.58 13.09
N ALA A 80 10.07 -12.91 12.56
CA ALA A 80 8.83 -12.26 12.97
C ALA A 80 8.53 -12.46 14.45
N ALA A 81 8.77 -13.66 15.00
CA ALA A 81 8.62 -13.93 16.43
C ALA A 81 9.63 -13.14 17.27
N ASP A 82 10.89 -13.07 16.83
CA ASP A 82 11.92 -12.28 17.53
C ASP A 82 11.57 -10.79 17.56
N VAL A 83 11.11 -10.22 16.44
CA VAL A 83 10.67 -8.82 16.37
C VAL A 83 9.42 -8.58 17.24
N THR A 84 8.49 -9.53 17.25
CA THR A 84 7.31 -9.45 18.12
C THR A 84 7.72 -9.40 19.59
N THR A 85 8.67 -10.25 20.01
CA THR A 85 9.21 -10.25 21.37
C THR A 85 9.89 -8.93 21.71
N ILE A 86 10.71 -8.38 20.81
CA ILE A 86 11.34 -7.07 21.01
C ILE A 86 10.26 -5.98 21.21
N LEU A 87 9.25 -5.91 20.34
CA LEU A 87 8.23 -4.86 20.43
C LEU A 87 7.37 -5.01 21.69
N GLN A 88 6.88 -6.23 21.96
CA GLN A 88 5.94 -6.48 23.04
C GLN A 88 6.61 -6.55 24.40
N ASP A 89 7.69 -7.33 24.53
CA ASP A 89 8.27 -7.69 25.82
C ASP A 89 9.38 -6.73 26.23
N ASP A 90 10.29 -6.37 25.31
CA ASP A 90 11.39 -5.45 25.62
C ASP A 90 10.93 -3.99 25.62
N LEU A 91 10.21 -3.57 24.56
CA LEU A 91 9.83 -2.18 24.36
C LEU A 91 8.42 -1.83 24.87
N ARG A 92 7.70 -2.81 25.41
CA ARG A 92 6.36 -2.62 26.03
C ARG A 92 5.34 -1.98 25.13
N MET A 93 5.43 -2.23 23.83
CA MET A 93 4.43 -1.78 22.87
C MET A 93 3.17 -2.67 22.92
N LEU A 94 2.04 -2.09 22.56
CA LEU A 94 0.77 -2.80 22.47
C LEU A 94 0.63 -3.39 21.07
N LEU A 95 0.75 -4.70 20.93
CA LEU A 95 0.53 -5.36 19.62
C LEU A 95 -0.91 -5.12 19.15
N ARG A 96 -1.04 -4.81 17.85
CA ARG A 96 -2.33 -4.60 17.20
C ARG A 96 -2.72 -5.76 16.29
N GLY A 97 -1.75 -6.52 15.83
CA GLY A 97 -1.90 -7.66 14.95
C GLY A 97 -0.70 -7.83 14.04
N GLU A 98 -0.83 -8.79 13.16
CA GLU A 98 0.14 -9.13 12.13
C GLU A 98 -0.58 -9.22 10.80
N VAL A 99 0.00 -8.60 9.76
CA VAL A 99 -0.49 -8.74 8.39
C VAL A 99 0.41 -9.72 7.63
N ILE A 100 -0.20 -10.69 6.98
CA ILE A 100 0.44 -11.60 6.05
C ILE A 100 0.51 -10.91 4.69
N TRP A 101 1.69 -10.40 4.32
CA TRP A 101 1.87 -9.90 2.97
C TRP A 101 2.15 -11.06 2.02
N GLN A 102 1.20 -11.36 1.15
CA GLN A 102 1.32 -12.36 0.09
C GLN A 102 1.86 -11.73 -1.19
N LYS A 103 3.10 -12.11 -1.57
CA LYS A 103 3.81 -11.55 -2.71
C LYS A 103 3.29 -12.05 -4.06
N GLN A 104 2.79 -13.30 -4.09
CA GLN A 104 2.24 -13.94 -5.30
C GLN A 104 1.26 -15.04 -4.93
N ARG A 105 0.31 -15.31 -5.82
CA ARG A 105 -0.59 -16.45 -5.72
C ARG A 105 0.03 -17.67 -6.40
N GLY A 106 -0.12 -18.84 -5.78
CA GLY A 106 0.26 -20.13 -6.33
C GLY A 106 1.74 -20.46 -6.27
N ALA A 107 2.07 -21.65 -6.69
CA ALA A 107 3.43 -22.16 -6.73
C ALA A 107 4.08 -21.86 -8.08
N SER A 108 5.16 -21.08 -8.08
CA SER A 108 6.07 -20.98 -9.22
C SER A 108 7.27 -21.91 -9.01
N GLY A 109 7.76 -22.52 -10.10
CA GLY A 109 8.99 -23.33 -10.09
C GLY A 109 8.78 -24.82 -10.32
N SER A 110 9.88 -25.56 -10.31
CA SER A 110 9.96 -27.00 -10.65
C SER A 110 9.48 -27.88 -9.50
N CYS A 111 8.85 -29.03 -9.82
CA CYS A 111 8.56 -30.10 -8.89
C CYS A 111 9.81 -30.71 -8.24
N ALA A 112 11.00 -30.52 -8.82
CA ALA A 112 12.27 -30.98 -8.24
C ALA A 112 12.62 -30.24 -6.92
N TRP A 113 11.96 -29.14 -6.64
CA TRP A 113 12.09 -28.40 -5.40
C TRP A 113 11.40 -29.13 -4.25
N GLY A 114 12.13 -29.43 -3.19
CA GLY A 114 11.55 -29.93 -1.95
C GLY A 114 11.16 -31.42 -1.97
N SER A 115 11.93 -32.28 -2.64
CA SER A 115 11.76 -33.75 -2.56
C SER A 115 10.41 -34.23 -3.08
N TYR A 116 10.03 -33.86 -4.29
CA TYR A 116 8.81 -34.35 -4.96
C TYR A 116 8.76 -35.87 -4.92
N GLN A 117 7.60 -36.45 -4.61
CA GLN A 117 7.34 -37.88 -4.42
C GLN A 117 8.13 -38.55 -3.28
N SER A 118 8.84 -37.81 -2.45
CA SER A 118 9.54 -38.34 -1.27
C SER A 118 9.17 -37.53 -0.03
N PRO A 119 8.59 -38.15 1.01
CA PRO A 119 8.31 -37.49 2.29
C PRO A 119 9.56 -37.30 3.14
N ALA A 120 10.74 -37.69 2.66
CA ALA A 120 11.98 -37.68 3.45
C ALA A 120 12.39 -36.26 3.88
N ASN A 121 12.20 -35.24 3.02
CA ASN A 121 12.58 -33.87 3.34
C ASN A 121 11.88 -32.83 2.47
N PRO A 122 10.56 -32.71 2.50
CA PRO A 122 9.86 -31.64 1.79
C PRO A 122 10.19 -30.28 2.42
N VAL A 123 10.48 -29.27 1.60
CA VAL A 123 10.82 -27.91 2.03
C VAL A 123 9.68 -26.95 1.67
N LEU A 124 9.19 -26.20 2.65
CA LEU A 124 8.18 -25.16 2.42
C LEU A 124 8.81 -23.97 1.68
N ARG A 125 8.06 -23.38 0.78
CA ARG A 125 8.49 -22.22 0.00
C ARG A 125 7.81 -20.97 0.53
N ASP A 126 8.61 -19.90 0.78
CA ASP A 126 8.10 -18.64 1.28
C ASP A 126 7.51 -17.82 0.14
N THR A 127 6.21 -17.61 0.20
CA THR A 127 5.47 -16.70 -0.70
C THR A 127 4.96 -15.47 0.03
N THR A 128 5.26 -15.37 1.34
CA THR A 128 4.74 -14.34 2.24
C THR A 128 5.85 -13.71 3.06
N GLU A 129 5.59 -12.48 3.52
CA GLU A 129 6.30 -11.82 4.63
C GLU A 129 5.30 -11.40 5.70
N ARG A 130 5.79 -10.88 6.82
CA ARG A 130 4.99 -10.48 7.98
C ARG A 130 5.17 -9.01 8.25
N VAL A 131 4.06 -8.26 8.36
CA VAL A 131 4.06 -6.89 8.85
C VAL A 131 3.52 -6.90 10.26
N ILE A 132 4.40 -6.73 11.25
CA ILE A 132 4.04 -6.71 12.68
C ILE A 132 3.64 -5.29 13.03
N ILE A 133 2.46 -5.11 13.61
CA ILE A 133 1.89 -3.80 13.92
C ILE A 133 1.71 -3.65 15.43
N ALA A 134 2.28 -2.58 16.00
CA ALA A 134 2.15 -2.25 17.41
C ALA A 134 1.90 -0.75 17.63
N SER A 135 1.37 -0.37 18.78
CA SER A 135 1.09 1.01 19.20
C SER A 135 1.86 1.38 20.46
N LYS A 136 2.29 2.64 20.57
CA LYS A 136 2.96 3.18 21.74
C LYS A 136 1.95 3.58 22.82
N GLY A 137 1.96 2.87 23.94
CA GLY A 137 1.31 3.24 25.21
C GLY A 137 -0.22 3.22 25.22
N ARG A 138 -0.90 3.36 24.07
CA ARG A 138 -2.35 3.34 23.94
C ARG A 138 -2.78 2.82 22.56
N PHE A 139 -3.99 2.31 22.44
CA PHE A 139 -4.52 1.79 21.16
C PHE A 139 -5.01 2.91 20.23
N ASP A 140 -5.68 3.90 20.79
CA ASP A 140 -6.20 5.01 20.04
C ASP A 140 -5.14 6.12 19.87
N ARG A 141 -5.23 6.83 18.78
CA ARG A 141 -4.48 8.05 18.52
C ARG A 141 -5.44 9.23 18.68
N VAL A 142 -5.13 10.18 19.58
CA VAL A 142 -5.92 11.41 19.68
C VAL A 142 -5.68 12.21 18.41
N GLY A 143 -6.76 12.52 17.67
CA GLY A 143 -6.68 13.17 16.38
C GLY A 143 -5.94 14.51 16.47
N ARG A 144 -4.65 14.48 16.10
CA ARG A 144 -3.91 15.67 15.70
C ARG A 144 -3.67 15.49 14.20
N GLY A 145 -4.51 16.11 13.41
CA GLY A 145 -4.14 16.38 12.03
C GLY A 145 -3.16 17.54 11.97
N SER A 146 -2.54 17.74 10.84
CA SER A 146 -1.67 18.89 10.53
C SER A 146 -2.33 20.27 10.68
N VAL A 147 -3.57 20.33 11.08
CA VAL A 147 -4.34 21.53 11.40
C VAL A 147 -4.30 21.67 12.93
N GLY A 148 -3.74 22.70 13.45
CA GLY A 148 -3.47 23.09 14.83
C GLY A 148 -4.09 22.34 16.01
N PRO A 149 -3.71 22.63 17.26
CA PRO A 149 -4.21 21.89 18.42
C PRO A 149 -5.74 22.01 18.54
N GLY A 150 -6.44 20.87 18.39
CA GLY A 150 -7.89 20.79 18.62
C GLY A 150 -8.73 20.52 17.38
N GLU A 151 -8.17 20.54 16.15
CA GLU A 151 -8.93 20.14 14.96
C GLU A 151 -8.68 18.67 14.60
N PRO A 152 -9.71 17.93 14.13
CA PRO A 152 -9.55 16.54 13.67
C PRO A 152 -8.67 16.49 12.44
N GLY A 153 -7.75 15.54 12.41
CA GLY A 153 -6.92 15.28 11.22
C GLY A 153 -7.75 14.81 10.04
N VAL A 154 -7.27 15.10 8.85
CA VAL A 154 -7.89 14.65 7.60
C VAL A 154 -7.42 13.24 7.28
N ALA A 155 -8.34 12.26 7.31
CA ALA A 155 -8.09 10.90 6.82
C ALA A 155 -8.25 10.86 5.30
N THR A 156 -7.27 10.25 4.62
CA THR A 156 -7.23 10.20 3.14
C THR A 156 -7.53 8.81 2.57
N ILE A 157 -7.78 7.80 3.42
CA ILE A 157 -8.09 6.44 2.95
C ILE A 157 -9.53 6.37 2.43
N PRO A 158 -9.75 5.92 1.17
CA PRO A 158 -11.10 5.66 0.67
C PRO A 158 -11.77 4.49 1.41
N GLY A 159 -13.11 4.48 1.44
CA GLY A 159 -13.86 3.46 2.18
C GLY A 159 -13.64 2.02 1.70
N ASP A 160 -13.51 1.81 0.40
CA ASP A 160 -13.20 0.51 -0.19
C ASP A 160 -11.77 0.05 0.13
N GLU A 161 -10.79 0.95 0.07
CA GLU A 161 -9.41 0.65 0.48
C GLU A 161 -9.32 0.38 1.98
N PHE A 162 -10.09 1.11 2.82
CA PHE A 162 -10.15 0.84 4.25
C PHE A 162 -10.65 -0.58 4.55
N MET A 163 -11.70 -1.04 3.86
CA MET A 163 -12.24 -2.39 4.03
C MET A 163 -11.21 -3.47 3.67
N GLU A 164 -10.37 -3.23 2.67
CA GLU A 164 -9.29 -4.16 2.31
C GLU A 164 -8.07 -4.03 3.23
N ALA A 165 -7.71 -2.82 3.59
CA ALA A 165 -6.54 -2.54 4.43
C ALA A 165 -6.70 -3.06 5.87
N THR A 166 -7.94 -3.26 6.34
CA THR A 166 -8.24 -3.83 7.66
C THR A 166 -8.27 -5.36 7.69
N LEU A 167 -8.04 -6.04 6.56
CA LEU A 167 -7.83 -7.49 6.53
C LEU A 167 -6.40 -7.84 6.96
N ASP A 168 -6.24 -9.02 7.51
CA ASP A 168 -4.94 -9.55 7.96
C ASP A 168 -4.11 -10.22 6.85
N VAL A 169 -4.64 -10.32 5.63
CA VAL A 169 -3.93 -10.81 4.44
C VAL A 169 -3.95 -9.76 3.35
N TRP A 170 -2.78 -9.30 2.94
CA TRP A 170 -2.62 -8.35 1.84
C TRP A 170 -1.94 -8.99 0.65
N GLU A 171 -2.65 -9.06 -0.46
CA GLU A 171 -2.11 -9.53 -1.74
C GLU A 171 -1.54 -8.34 -2.52
N ILE A 172 -0.24 -8.13 -2.42
CA ILE A 172 0.47 -7.04 -3.08
C ILE A 172 1.66 -7.63 -3.84
N PRO A 173 1.74 -7.49 -5.17
CA PRO A 173 2.89 -7.98 -5.95
C PRO A 173 4.20 -7.39 -5.43
N ALA A 174 5.24 -8.23 -5.36
CA ALA A 174 6.58 -7.77 -5.01
C ALA A 174 7.13 -6.80 -6.08
N GLU A 175 7.92 -5.82 -5.67
CA GLU A 175 8.64 -4.97 -6.61
C GLU A 175 9.84 -5.69 -7.24
N SER A 176 10.17 -5.29 -8.47
CA SER A 176 11.35 -5.82 -9.16
C SER A 176 12.62 -5.22 -8.58
N ALA A 177 13.47 -6.06 -7.98
CA ALA A 177 14.78 -5.67 -7.47
C ALA A 177 15.65 -4.95 -8.54
N THR A 178 15.57 -5.41 -9.80
CA THR A 178 16.29 -4.81 -10.92
C THR A 178 15.83 -3.39 -11.26
N ARG A 179 14.52 -3.10 -11.07
CA ARG A 179 13.97 -1.76 -11.37
C ARG A 179 14.29 -0.74 -10.29
N VAL A 180 14.45 -1.18 -9.05
CA VAL A 180 14.62 -0.31 -7.88
C VAL A 180 16.09 -0.18 -7.47
N GLY A 181 17.00 -1.05 -7.97
CA GLY A 181 18.42 -1.05 -7.60
C GLY A 181 18.68 -1.50 -6.15
N HIS A 182 17.72 -2.17 -5.51
CA HIS A 182 17.83 -2.68 -4.14
C HIS A 182 17.50 -4.19 -4.12
N PRO A 183 18.25 -5.02 -3.39
CA PRO A 183 18.11 -6.48 -3.46
C PRO A 183 16.76 -7.02 -2.95
N ALA A 184 16.06 -6.31 -2.08
CA ALA A 184 14.77 -6.74 -1.53
C ALA A 184 13.86 -5.54 -1.18
N PRO A 185 13.40 -4.74 -2.16
CA PRO A 185 12.52 -3.62 -1.85
C PRO A 185 11.12 -4.14 -1.54
N PHE A 186 10.55 -3.71 -0.41
CA PHE A 186 9.11 -3.86 -0.21
C PHE A 186 8.36 -2.83 -1.08
N PRO A 187 7.17 -3.16 -1.61
CA PRO A 187 6.52 -2.32 -2.60
C PRO A 187 5.95 -1.03 -1.99
N VAL A 188 5.99 0.06 -2.76
CA VAL A 188 5.41 1.35 -2.38
C VAL A 188 3.95 1.18 -1.94
N ALA A 189 3.16 0.36 -2.65
CA ALA A 189 1.76 0.09 -2.31
C ALA A 189 1.53 -0.50 -0.90
N LEU A 190 2.47 -1.29 -0.38
CA LEU A 190 2.39 -1.82 0.99
C LEU A 190 2.55 -0.70 2.00
N VAL A 191 3.53 0.18 1.76
CA VAL A 191 3.81 1.31 2.64
C VAL A 191 2.70 2.36 2.58
N GLU A 192 2.19 2.69 1.39
CA GLU A 192 1.04 3.58 1.22
C GLU A 192 -0.18 3.10 1.99
N ARG A 193 -0.45 1.78 1.97
CA ARG A 193 -1.55 1.19 2.75
C ARG A 193 -1.35 1.36 4.25
N CYS A 194 -0.15 1.13 4.78
CA CYS A 194 0.18 1.40 6.18
C CYS A 194 0.00 2.88 6.53
N ILE A 195 0.51 3.78 5.68
CA ILE A 195 0.44 5.23 5.89
C ILE A 195 -1.02 5.70 5.91
N GLN A 196 -1.81 5.34 4.92
CA GLN A 196 -3.21 5.76 4.83
C GLN A 196 -4.07 5.19 5.97
N LEU A 197 -3.79 3.95 6.41
CA LEU A 197 -4.54 3.31 7.50
C LEU A 197 -4.23 3.92 8.87
N PHE A 198 -3.00 4.40 9.10
CA PHE A 198 -2.51 4.75 10.43
C PHE A 198 -2.14 6.23 10.62
N THR A 199 -2.25 7.06 9.59
CA THR A 199 -1.87 8.47 9.67
C THR A 199 -2.90 9.40 9.05
N TYR A 200 -2.85 10.67 9.43
CA TYR A 200 -3.58 11.77 8.79
C TYR A 200 -2.70 12.48 7.75
N ASP A 201 -3.31 13.27 6.88
CA ASP A 201 -2.59 14.15 5.95
C ASP A 201 -1.64 15.08 6.72
N GLY A 202 -0.42 15.27 6.21
CA GLY A 202 0.63 16.08 6.83
C GLY A 202 1.35 15.45 8.03
N ASP A 203 0.99 14.26 8.48
CA ASP A 203 1.72 13.57 9.55
C ASP A 203 3.16 13.20 9.15
N VAL A 204 3.99 12.92 10.14
CA VAL A 204 5.38 12.48 9.93
C VAL A 204 5.48 10.96 10.00
N VAL A 205 6.09 10.39 8.97
CA VAL A 205 6.44 8.96 8.85
C VAL A 205 7.94 8.79 8.97
N LEU A 206 8.39 7.82 9.77
CA LEU A 206 9.81 7.53 9.98
C LEU A 206 10.16 6.14 9.45
N ASP A 207 11.31 6.03 8.77
CA ASP A 207 11.94 4.76 8.40
C ASP A 207 13.41 4.75 8.83
N PRO A 208 13.79 3.94 9.85
CA PRO A 208 15.17 3.88 10.34
C PRO A 208 16.11 3.08 9.43
N PHE A 209 15.58 2.39 8.40
CA PHE A 209 16.32 1.59 7.41
C PHE A 209 15.82 1.91 6.00
N MET A 210 15.90 3.19 5.62
CA MET A 210 15.26 3.79 4.45
C MET A 210 15.61 3.11 3.11
N GLY A 211 16.83 2.56 2.97
CA GLY A 211 17.30 2.00 1.71
C GLY A 211 17.13 2.98 0.55
N SER A 212 16.64 2.49 -0.56
CA SER A 212 16.39 3.29 -1.78
C SER A 212 15.17 4.24 -1.68
N GLY A 213 14.56 4.42 -0.49
CA GLY A 213 13.54 5.45 -0.24
C GLY A 213 12.10 5.08 -0.54
N THR A 214 11.73 3.81 -0.46
CA THR A 214 10.34 3.38 -0.71
C THR A 214 9.36 4.06 0.25
N THR A 215 9.70 4.16 1.54
CA THR A 215 8.88 4.85 2.55
C THR A 215 8.80 6.35 2.28
N ALA A 216 9.88 6.99 1.84
CA ALA A 216 9.86 8.40 1.46
C ALA A 216 8.92 8.67 0.28
N VAL A 217 9.01 7.86 -0.77
CA VAL A 217 8.11 7.94 -1.94
C VAL A 217 6.65 7.76 -1.52
N ALA A 218 6.34 6.75 -0.71
CA ALA A 218 4.98 6.48 -0.24
C ALA A 218 4.42 7.63 0.62
N ALA A 219 5.25 8.22 1.50
CA ALA A 219 4.85 9.35 2.31
C ALA A 219 4.51 10.58 1.46
N VAL A 220 5.36 10.91 0.47
CA VAL A 220 5.09 12.04 -0.45
C VAL A 220 3.84 11.79 -1.28
N ASN A 221 3.67 10.58 -1.84
CA ASN A 221 2.49 10.22 -2.64
C ASN A 221 1.18 10.37 -1.85
N THR A 222 1.23 10.14 -0.55
CA THR A 222 0.05 10.17 0.31
C THR A 222 -0.11 11.50 1.08
N GLY A 223 0.72 12.52 0.80
CA GLY A 223 0.66 13.84 1.44
C GLY A 223 1.26 13.91 2.84
N ARG A 224 2.12 12.95 3.22
CA ARG A 224 2.81 12.92 4.52
C ARG A 224 4.23 13.46 4.39
N HIS A 225 4.77 13.88 5.53
CA HIS A 225 6.20 14.17 5.68
C HIS A 225 6.95 12.88 6.01
N TYR A 226 8.24 12.84 5.70
CA TYR A 226 9.06 11.69 6.05
C TYR A 226 10.38 12.09 6.70
N VAL A 227 10.88 11.18 7.53
CA VAL A 227 12.25 11.16 8.05
C VAL A 227 12.82 9.78 7.76
N GLY A 228 14.03 9.71 7.21
CA GLY A 228 14.67 8.45 6.88
C GLY A 228 16.13 8.41 7.26
N TYR A 229 16.58 7.23 7.66
CA TYR A 229 17.98 6.96 7.98
C TYR A 229 18.49 5.79 7.16
N ASP A 230 19.69 5.91 6.65
CA ASP A 230 20.48 4.81 6.09
C ASP A 230 21.96 5.02 6.39
N THR A 231 22.73 3.94 6.51
CA THR A 231 24.16 4.00 6.70
C THR A 231 24.94 4.14 5.41
N ASP A 232 24.31 3.79 4.26
CA ASP A 232 24.90 3.92 2.94
C ASP A 232 24.53 5.28 2.31
N PRO A 233 25.52 6.19 2.08
CA PRO A 233 25.27 7.47 1.44
C PRO A 233 24.69 7.35 0.03
N GLU A 234 24.96 6.25 -0.67
CA GLU A 234 24.43 6.01 -2.02
C GLU A 234 22.91 5.75 -1.96
N TYR A 235 22.44 4.98 -1.00
CA TYR A 235 20.99 4.81 -0.77
C TYR A 235 20.30 6.12 -0.38
N VAL A 236 20.94 6.94 0.45
CA VAL A 236 20.41 8.28 0.81
C VAL A 236 20.28 9.16 -0.44
N ARG A 237 21.28 9.14 -1.34
CA ARG A 237 21.24 9.88 -2.61
C ARG A 237 20.09 9.37 -3.50
N GLN A 238 19.99 8.06 -3.70
CA GLN A 238 18.93 7.42 -4.50
C GLN A 238 17.54 7.74 -3.95
N ALA A 239 17.35 7.68 -2.63
CA ALA A 239 16.08 8.01 -1.98
C ALA A 239 15.66 9.46 -2.28
N ARG A 240 16.61 10.42 -2.17
CA ARG A 240 16.36 11.83 -2.49
C ARG A 240 15.99 12.04 -3.97
N GLU A 241 16.72 11.41 -4.89
CA GLU A 241 16.45 11.48 -6.32
C GLU A 241 15.07 10.91 -6.68
N ARG A 242 14.70 9.75 -6.09
CA ARG A 242 13.38 9.16 -6.30
C ARG A 242 12.27 10.09 -5.82
N VAL A 243 12.39 10.69 -4.65
CA VAL A 243 11.41 11.65 -4.13
C VAL A 243 11.28 12.86 -5.05
N VAL A 244 12.39 13.45 -5.49
CA VAL A 244 12.37 14.61 -6.41
C VAL A 244 11.69 14.26 -7.73
N THR A 245 11.94 13.06 -8.27
CA THR A 245 11.34 12.59 -9.52
C THR A 245 9.83 12.34 -9.37
N MET A 246 9.39 11.84 -8.20
CA MET A 246 7.98 11.52 -7.93
C MET A 246 7.15 12.74 -7.53
N VAL A 247 7.76 13.79 -6.97
CA VAL A 247 7.06 15.00 -6.49
C VAL A 247 6.18 15.67 -7.56
N PRO A 248 6.60 15.84 -8.84
CA PRO A 248 5.75 16.47 -9.85
C PRO A 248 4.43 15.70 -10.08
N GLU A 249 4.45 14.37 -10.02
CA GLU A 249 3.26 13.54 -10.17
C GLU A 249 2.44 13.45 -8.89
N ALA A 250 3.09 13.32 -7.73
CA ALA A 250 2.44 13.21 -6.43
C ALA A 250 1.71 14.49 -5.99
N ARG A 251 2.14 15.66 -6.45
CA ARG A 251 1.48 16.95 -6.15
C ARG A 251 0.31 17.27 -7.08
N ARG A 252 0.14 16.53 -8.17
CA ARG A 252 -0.77 16.94 -9.24
C ARG A 252 -2.23 16.81 -8.89
N ASP A 253 -2.61 15.86 -8.04
CA ASP A 253 -4.01 15.74 -7.68
C ASP A 253 -4.23 15.06 -6.33
N ARG A 254 -4.65 15.84 -5.31
CA ARG A 254 -5.07 15.32 -4.00
C ARG A 254 -6.56 15.00 -3.95
N ARG A 255 -7.27 15.23 -5.06
CA ARG A 255 -8.71 14.96 -5.13
C ARG A 255 -8.96 13.46 -5.09
N THR A 256 -10.03 13.06 -4.44
CA THR A 256 -10.57 11.70 -4.56
C THR A 256 -10.99 11.43 -6.01
N LEU A 257 -11.09 10.16 -6.40
CA LEU A 257 -11.67 9.81 -7.72
C LEU A 257 -13.02 10.48 -7.96
N LYS A 258 -13.81 10.63 -6.90
CA LYS A 258 -15.13 11.26 -6.98
C LYS A 258 -15.02 12.76 -7.24
N GLU A 259 -14.10 13.46 -6.59
CA GLU A 259 -13.84 14.87 -6.83
C GLU A 259 -13.23 15.12 -8.21
N MET A 260 -12.30 14.26 -8.67
CA MET A 260 -11.77 14.31 -10.02
C MET A 260 -12.86 14.13 -11.07
N ALA A 261 -13.72 13.13 -10.89
CA ALA A 261 -14.83 12.86 -11.78
C ALA A 261 -15.82 14.04 -11.80
N ARG A 262 -16.13 14.62 -10.64
CA ARG A 262 -17.00 15.81 -10.56
C ARG A 262 -16.42 16.99 -11.31
N THR A 263 -15.15 17.31 -11.08
CA THR A 263 -14.46 18.39 -11.80
C THR A 263 -14.46 18.14 -13.32
N LEU A 264 -14.15 16.91 -13.74
CA LEU A 264 -14.12 16.54 -15.16
C LEU A 264 -15.49 16.71 -15.82
N LEU A 265 -16.58 16.32 -15.15
CA LEU A 265 -17.94 16.49 -15.64
C LEU A 265 -18.32 17.97 -15.73
N ASP A 266 -17.98 18.77 -14.71
CA ASP A 266 -18.24 20.22 -14.69
C ASP A 266 -17.44 20.93 -15.79
N ASP A 267 -16.15 20.62 -15.97
CA ASP A 267 -15.27 21.19 -17.01
C ASP A 267 -15.72 20.80 -18.43
N ALA A 268 -16.26 19.59 -18.60
CA ALA A 268 -16.82 19.12 -19.87
C ALA A 268 -18.25 19.64 -20.15
N GLY A 269 -18.80 20.47 -19.27
CA GLY A 269 -20.11 21.13 -19.47
C GLY A 269 -21.31 20.21 -19.22
N TYR A 270 -21.15 19.12 -18.46
CA TYR A 270 -22.28 18.28 -18.05
C TYR A 270 -23.16 19.00 -17.05
N THR A 271 -24.47 18.78 -17.16
CA THR A 271 -25.52 19.35 -16.29
C THR A 271 -26.27 18.22 -15.57
N ASP A 272 -27.14 18.58 -14.62
CA ASP A 272 -27.95 17.62 -13.83
C ASP A 272 -27.14 16.49 -13.23
N VAL A 273 -25.97 16.80 -12.67
CA VAL A 273 -25.04 15.82 -12.14
C VAL A 273 -25.55 15.30 -10.79
N GLU A 274 -26.08 14.09 -10.80
CA GLU A 274 -26.51 13.33 -9.64
C GLU A 274 -25.41 12.35 -9.22
N GLU A 275 -25.18 12.19 -7.90
CA GLU A 275 -24.15 11.32 -7.34
C GLU A 275 -24.77 10.09 -6.67
N SER A 276 -24.05 8.96 -6.70
CA SER A 276 -24.45 7.71 -6.05
C SER A 276 -25.84 7.23 -6.46
N VAL A 277 -26.08 7.19 -7.76
CA VAL A 277 -27.38 6.91 -8.36
C VAL A 277 -27.71 5.44 -8.33
N ARG A 278 -28.84 5.09 -7.72
CA ARG A 278 -29.33 3.72 -7.68
C ARG A 278 -30.07 3.38 -8.98
N ILE A 279 -29.52 2.48 -9.78
CA ILE A 279 -30.09 2.05 -11.07
C ILE A 279 -30.92 0.76 -10.96
N ALA A 280 -30.65 -0.09 -9.96
CA ALA A 280 -31.40 -1.30 -9.68
C ALA A 280 -31.29 -1.66 -8.18
N PRO A 281 -32.12 -2.59 -7.64
CA PRO A 281 -31.94 -3.09 -6.28
C PRO A 281 -30.52 -3.62 -6.05
N GLY A 282 -29.79 -3.01 -5.10
CA GLY A 282 -28.39 -3.38 -4.80
C GLY A 282 -27.35 -2.88 -5.78
N VAL A 283 -27.71 -2.13 -6.83
CA VAL A 283 -26.77 -1.60 -7.80
C VAL A 283 -26.80 -0.08 -7.83
N THR A 284 -25.68 0.52 -7.46
CA THR A 284 -25.45 1.99 -7.45
C THR A 284 -24.28 2.31 -8.35
N VAL A 285 -24.40 3.34 -9.19
CA VAL A 285 -23.34 3.90 -10.03
C VAL A 285 -22.83 5.21 -9.45
N GLY A 286 -21.63 5.62 -9.84
CA GLY A 286 -20.98 6.82 -9.31
C GLY A 286 -21.76 8.09 -9.60
N PHE A 287 -22.13 8.32 -10.88
CA PHE A 287 -22.84 9.53 -11.32
C PHE A 287 -23.86 9.22 -12.43
N ARG A 288 -24.83 10.11 -12.53
CA ARG A 288 -25.69 10.30 -13.69
C ARG A 288 -25.62 11.78 -14.09
N ALA A 289 -25.41 12.08 -15.35
CA ALA A 289 -25.32 13.47 -15.81
C ALA A 289 -25.84 13.61 -17.25
N THR A 290 -26.23 14.83 -17.62
CA THR A 290 -26.66 15.20 -18.96
C THR A 290 -25.49 15.87 -19.67
N SER A 291 -25.08 15.34 -20.83
CA SER A 291 -24.01 15.90 -21.64
C SER A 291 -24.45 17.21 -22.37
N PRO A 292 -23.51 18.02 -22.87
CA PRO A 292 -23.85 19.26 -23.58
C PRO A 292 -24.72 19.06 -24.81
N ASP A 293 -24.70 17.90 -25.44
CA ASP A 293 -25.55 17.50 -26.56
C ASP A 293 -26.93 16.95 -26.13
N GLY A 294 -27.24 17.00 -24.83
CA GLY A 294 -28.55 16.64 -24.25
C GLY A 294 -28.75 15.16 -23.97
N HIS A 295 -27.72 14.32 -24.12
CA HIS A 295 -27.83 12.90 -23.81
C HIS A 295 -27.51 12.59 -22.32
N VAL A 296 -28.32 11.75 -21.71
CA VAL A 296 -28.04 11.25 -20.35
C VAL A 296 -26.97 10.17 -20.41
N ARG A 297 -26.00 10.23 -19.52
CA ARG A 297 -24.95 9.21 -19.37
C ARG A 297 -24.85 8.75 -17.93
N LEU A 298 -24.44 7.49 -17.72
CA LEU A 298 -24.12 6.90 -16.43
C LEU A 298 -22.61 6.74 -16.31
N PHE A 299 -22.06 7.13 -15.18
CA PHE A 299 -20.63 7.06 -14.92
C PHE A 299 -20.34 6.20 -13.70
N GLU A 300 -19.40 5.26 -13.85
CA GLU A 300 -18.87 4.46 -12.74
C GLU A 300 -17.41 4.79 -12.49
N LEU A 301 -17.02 4.81 -11.22
CA LEU A 301 -15.63 5.03 -10.83
C LEU A 301 -14.88 3.70 -10.86
N GLY A 302 -13.85 3.62 -11.70
CA GLY A 302 -13.06 2.42 -11.90
C GLY A 302 -11.75 2.42 -11.11
N GLY A 303 -11.70 1.67 -9.99
CA GLY A 303 -10.47 1.45 -9.25
C GLY A 303 -10.16 2.47 -8.16
N THR A 304 -8.92 2.46 -7.68
CA THR A 304 -8.40 3.37 -6.66
C THR A 304 -7.47 4.42 -7.27
N HIS A 305 -7.36 5.57 -6.61
CA HIS A 305 -6.53 6.70 -7.07
C HIS A 305 -5.08 6.61 -6.55
N THR A 306 -4.50 5.43 -6.43
CA THR A 306 -3.10 5.33 -6.03
C THR A 306 -2.20 5.05 -7.24
N PRO A 307 -1.06 5.78 -7.40
CA PRO A 307 -0.11 5.53 -8.50
C PRO A 307 0.39 4.08 -8.56
N ALA A 308 0.41 3.39 -7.41
CA ALA A 308 0.85 2.01 -7.31
C ALA A 308 -0.15 0.99 -7.88
N ARG A 309 -1.43 1.37 -8.04
CA ARG A 309 -2.50 0.51 -8.58
C ARG A 309 -3.48 1.34 -9.40
N PRO A 310 -3.08 1.79 -10.59
CA PRO A 310 -3.94 2.63 -11.40
C PRO A 310 -5.21 1.89 -11.81
N GLY A 311 -6.33 2.48 -11.53
CA GLY A 311 -7.62 2.16 -12.12
C GLY A 311 -8.07 0.70 -11.98
N LEU A 312 -8.46 0.12 -13.10
CA LEU A 312 -9.04 -1.25 -13.21
C LEU A 312 -7.98 -2.35 -13.34
N SER A 313 -6.79 -2.19 -12.78
CA SER A 313 -5.72 -3.21 -12.82
C SER A 313 -6.06 -4.48 -12.02
N ARG A 314 -7.02 -4.41 -11.12
CA ARG A 314 -7.51 -5.55 -10.33
C ARG A 314 -8.67 -6.24 -11.03
N ILE A 315 -8.58 -7.57 -11.14
CA ILE A 315 -9.61 -8.39 -11.80
C ILE A 315 -10.98 -8.25 -11.12
N ASP A 316 -11.03 -8.20 -9.80
CA ASP A 316 -12.28 -8.04 -9.03
C ASP A 316 -12.93 -6.66 -9.23
N ALA A 317 -12.14 -5.58 -9.24
CA ALA A 317 -12.62 -4.24 -9.56
C ALA A 317 -13.17 -4.18 -11.00
N LEU A 318 -12.45 -4.77 -11.95
CA LEU A 318 -12.87 -4.89 -13.34
C LEU A 318 -14.22 -5.60 -13.46
N TRP A 319 -14.38 -6.79 -12.87
CA TRP A 319 -15.62 -7.55 -12.95
C TRP A 319 -16.79 -6.85 -12.28
N ARG A 320 -16.55 -6.11 -11.19
CA ARG A 320 -17.58 -5.29 -10.53
C ARG A 320 -18.11 -4.21 -11.47
N VAL A 321 -17.23 -3.52 -12.19
CA VAL A 321 -17.61 -2.50 -13.18
C VAL A 321 -18.36 -3.13 -14.34
N VAL A 322 -17.88 -4.25 -14.88
CA VAL A 322 -18.55 -4.98 -15.98
C VAL A 322 -19.94 -5.46 -15.56
N ALA A 323 -20.09 -5.97 -14.33
CA ALA A 323 -21.40 -6.38 -13.82
C ALA A 323 -22.39 -5.21 -13.71
N LYS A 324 -21.95 -4.05 -13.22
CA LYS A 324 -22.78 -2.84 -13.17
C LYS A 324 -23.16 -2.35 -14.56
N ALA A 325 -22.23 -2.36 -15.52
CA ALA A 325 -22.49 -1.99 -16.90
C ALA A 325 -23.54 -2.91 -17.56
N ALA A 326 -23.45 -4.22 -17.32
CA ALA A 326 -24.43 -5.18 -17.83
C ALA A 326 -25.85 -4.94 -17.25
N VAL A 327 -25.93 -4.59 -15.95
CA VAL A 327 -27.22 -4.21 -15.35
C VAL A 327 -27.73 -2.89 -15.94
N ALA A 328 -26.86 -1.89 -16.08
CA ALA A 328 -27.22 -0.60 -16.68
C ALA A 328 -27.79 -0.78 -18.10
N GLN A 329 -27.16 -1.63 -18.93
CA GLN A 329 -27.64 -1.94 -20.27
C GLN A 329 -29.04 -2.58 -20.28
N GLN A 330 -29.40 -3.36 -19.26
CA GLN A 330 -30.74 -3.96 -19.14
C GLN A 330 -31.80 -2.97 -18.70
N VAL A 331 -31.48 -2.06 -17.75
CA VAL A 331 -32.48 -1.15 -17.17
C VAL A 331 -32.58 0.18 -17.92
N ALA A 332 -31.55 0.56 -18.68
CA ALA A 332 -31.48 1.79 -19.45
C ALA A 332 -30.66 1.56 -20.75
N PRO A 333 -31.21 0.79 -21.71
CA PRO A 333 -30.47 0.33 -22.90
C PRO A 333 -29.99 1.48 -23.82
N ASP A 334 -30.66 2.62 -23.76
CA ASP A 334 -30.34 3.81 -24.59
C ASP A 334 -29.43 4.80 -23.88
N VAL A 335 -28.90 4.46 -22.69
CA VAL A 335 -28.02 5.33 -21.89
C VAL A 335 -26.61 4.79 -21.90
N ASP A 336 -25.68 5.60 -22.37
CA ASP A 336 -24.25 5.26 -22.36
C ASP A 336 -23.72 5.06 -20.95
N PHE A 337 -22.99 3.97 -20.74
CA PHE A 337 -22.28 3.67 -19.49
C PHE A 337 -20.79 3.93 -19.69
N VAL A 338 -20.26 4.93 -19.00
CA VAL A 338 -18.85 5.38 -19.10
C VAL A 338 -18.12 5.06 -17.80
N VAL A 339 -16.87 4.59 -17.91
CA VAL A 339 -16.02 4.31 -16.76
C VAL A 339 -14.97 5.40 -16.64
N LEU A 340 -14.94 6.06 -15.48
CA LEU A 340 -13.93 7.06 -15.14
C LEU A 340 -12.86 6.41 -14.26
N THR A 341 -11.59 6.51 -14.63
CA THR A 341 -10.48 5.85 -13.94
C THR A 341 -9.28 6.80 -13.77
N ALA A 342 -8.46 6.60 -12.75
CA ALA A 342 -7.17 7.25 -12.62
C ALA A 342 -6.07 6.28 -13.06
N GLY A 343 -5.61 6.45 -14.29
CA GLY A 343 -4.58 5.61 -14.90
C GLY A 343 -5.09 4.73 -16.05
N THR A 344 -4.20 4.50 -17.00
CA THR A 344 -4.53 3.82 -18.26
C THR A 344 -4.59 2.31 -18.08
N VAL A 345 -5.74 1.69 -18.37
CA VAL A 345 -5.87 0.24 -18.52
C VAL A 345 -5.73 -0.11 -20.01
N ARG A 346 -4.57 -0.66 -20.40
CA ARG A 346 -4.35 -1.12 -21.78
C ARG A 346 -4.49 -2.65 -21.87
N GLY A 347 -5.45 -3.10 -22.71
CA GLY A 347 -5.61 -4.53 -23.03
C GLY A 347 -6.40 -5.33 -21.98
N GLY A 348 -6.39 -6.65 -22.12
CA GLY A 348 -7.09 -7.58 -21.24
C GLY A 348 -8.61 -7.65 -21.48
N PRO A 349 -9.40 -8.16 -20.50
CA PRO A 349 -10.84 -8.37 -20.63
C PRO A 349 -11.65 -7.11 -20.94
N LEU A 350 -11.18 -5.93 -20.57
CA LEU A 350 -11.83 -4.64 -20.88
C LEU A 350 -11.97 -4.41 -22.39
N ALA A 351 -10.96 -4.77 -23.19
CA ALA A 351 -10.98 -4.58 -24.62
C ALA A 351 -12.15 -5.31 -25.30
N THR A 352 -12.70 -6.34 -24.66
CA THR A 352 -13.83 -7.13 -25.21
C THR A 352 -15.19 -6.56 -24.84
N VAL A 353 -15.30 -5.69 -23.84
CA VAL A 353 -16.56 -5.17 -23.29
C VAL A 353 -16.73 -3.65 -23.45
N VAL A 354 -15.76 -2.98 -24.07
CA VAL A 354 -15.76 -1.52 -24.34
C VAL A 354 -15.94 -1.25 -25.81
N GLY A 355 -16.79 -0.28 -26.15
CA GLY A 355 -17.03 0.22 -27.52
C GLY A 355 -18.50 0.32 -27.88
N ALA A 356 -18.78 0.81 -29.07
CA ALA A 356 -20.14 1.00 -29.57
C ALA A 356 -20.96 -0.31 -29.53
N GLY A 357 -22.14 -0.25 -28.94
CA GLY A 357 -23.03 -1.40 -28.77
C GLY A 357 -22.57 -2.44 -27.72
N ARG A 358 -21.56 -2.10 -26.92
CA ARG A 358 -21.07 -2.92 -25.80
C ARG A 358 -21.54 -2.37 -24.46
N PRO A 359 -21.50 -3.17 -23.36
CA PRO A 359 -21.96 -2.73 -22.05
C PRO A 359 -21.28 -1.47 -21.53
N ILE A 360 -20.03 -1.21 -21.92
CA ILE A 360 -19.26 -0.01 -21.55
C ILE A 360 -19.01 0.78 -22.85
N ALA A 361 -19.55 1.98 -22.93
CA ALA A 361 -19.40 2.86 -24.10
C ALA A 361 -17.94 3.39 -24.22
N ALA A 362 -17.36 3.83 -23.10
CA ALA A 362 -16.01 4.37 -23.04
C ALA A 362 -15.35 4.15 -21.66
N VAL A 363 -14.01 4.16 -21.65
CA VAL A 363 -13.19 4.25 -20.44
C VAL A 363 -12.31 5.48 -20.54
N VAL A 364 -12.46 6.41 -19.61
CA VAL A 364 -11.78 7.71 -19.60
C VAL A 364 -10.76 7.73 -18.47
N ASP A 365 -9.51 8.03 -18.80
CA ASP A 365 -8.43 8.24 -17.84
C ASP A 365 -8.39 9.71 -17.40
N MET A 366 -8.91 9.99 -16.22
CA MET A 366 -9.02 11.34 -15.66
C MET A 366 -7.68 12.02 -15.36
N THR A 367 -6.56 11.27 -15.41
CA THR A 367 -5.21 11.83 -15.19
C THR A 367 -4.60 12.44 -16.46
N ARG A 368 -5.24 12.30 -17.61
CA ARG A 368 -4.76 12.83 -18.89
C ARG A 368 -5.30 14.22 -19.16
N VAL A 369 -4.45 15.10 -19.67
CA VAL A 369 -4.81 16.49 -20.00
C VAL A 369 -5.86 16.58 -21.13
N ASP A 370 -5.93 15.55 -21.98
CA ASP A 370 -6.84 15.45 -23.13
C ASP A 370 -7.98 14.43 -22.89
N ALA A 371 -8.51 14.38 -21.66
CA ALA A 371 -9.60 13.46 -21.34
C ALA A 371 -10.91 13.98 -21.94
N ASP A 372 -11.20 13.61 -23.21
CA ASP A 372 -12.51 13.82 -23.84
C ASP A 372 -13.52 12.78 -23.32
N ILE A 373 -14.67 13.27 -22.84
CA ILE A 373 -15.79 12.44 -22.33
C ILE A 373 -16.98 12.50 -23.33
#